data_cfc671113530457875d7a64e4cf9c156
#
_entry.id   cfc671113530457875d7a64e4cf9c156
#
_cell.length_a   1.000
_cell.length_b   1.000
_cell.length_c   1.000
_cell.angle_alpha   90.00
_cell.angle_beta   90.00
_cell.angle_gamma   90.00
#
_symmetry.space_group_name_H-M   'P 1'
#
loop_
_entity.id
_entity.type
_entity.pdbx_description
1 polymer ?
#
loop_
_entity_poly.entity_id
_entity_poly.type
_entity_poly.pdbx_seq_one_letter_code
_entity_poly.pdbx_strand_id
1 'polypeptide(L)'
;MNIRKSRSPEVRLIPTRLVRSASVLGLIAAPFVAWMFVGVPVSAESFIWVDDAGMTHLTDDPKRVPTEQLNPKSDEVDALRGLWRDSILGATTSTPPGASGSDVDRAMRLLRGAVADMRRGETARAAATLRSVKRMSPKLAETYWYLALLDRQRGRYDGAHKNVRRFIELAGDSLSNWREKALRFDAELGDERRLVDSRIDRGPLKFDRVTTPNFRLELDSELSGFDRDYASTVLRFLEEARDDVSTQVGVTPLEPLGVVLYGKAAYLEAHRHRFSFQTVGFFDGRIHVTSPAHPTESMRSLLFHEYTHAIFREQTGGDRPYWLNEGLAERMERRSRNLEASTRSERISLRNRIEADTWIPLRRIAPSFSGLSDEDARAAYLESVVATAYIEAHTTQQQRANMLKRIGEGFSADQALHEATGLDTDGLDAAVQQTILEEFPAMGT
;
A
#
# COMPACT_ATOMS: atom_id res chain seq x y z
N MET A 1 37.78 66.79 18.02
CA MET A 1 37.74 65.35 18.08
C MET A 1 36.32 64.93 17.78
N ASN A 2 36.02 64.72 16.47
CA ASN A 2 34.68 64.53 15.94
C ASN A 2 34.30 63.05 15.89
N ILE A 3 33.25 62.69 16.66
CA ILE A 3 32.65 61.38 16.61
C ILE A 3 31.53 61.36 15.55
N ARG A 4 31.78 60.68 14.45
CA ARG A 4 30.77 60.45 13.38
C ARG A 4 29.75 59.44 13.88
N LYS A 5 28.49 59.86 13.96
CA LYS A 5 27.32 58.99 14.12
C LYS A 5 27.06 58.26 12.79
N SER A 6 27.10 56.92 12.80
CA SER A 6 26.68 56.10 11.69
C SER A 6 25.14 56.02 11.63
N ARG A 7 24.58 56.35 10.51
CA ARG A 7 23.14 56.22 10.20
C ARG A 7 22.84 54.77 9.83
N SER A 8 21.88 54.20 10.49
CA SER A 8 21.23 52.92 10.14
C SER A 8 20.41 53.09 8.82
N PRO A 9 20.35 52.12 7.93
CA PRO A 9 19.52 52.22 6.74
C PRO A 9 18.05 52.01 7.07
N GLU A 10 17.23 52.94 6.59
CA GLU A 10 15.77 52.85 6.60
C GLU A 10 15.29 51.67 5.77
N VAL A 11 14.55 50.75 6.39
CA VAL A 11 13.81 49.68 5.70
C VAL A 11 12.53 50.30 5.11
N ARG A 12 12.48 50.50 3.80
CA ARG A 12 11.25 50.82 3.08
C ARG A 12 10.32 49.60 3.08
N LEU A 13 9.21 49.69 3.76
CA LEU A 13 8.10 48.76 3.65
C LEU A 13 7.39 48.96 2.30
N ILE A 14 7.48 47.98 1.45
CA ILE A 14 6.66 47.87 0.24
C ILE A 14 5.31 47.27 0.66
N PRO A 15 4.17 47.86 0.31
CA PRO A 15 2.87 47.28 0.67
C PRO A 15 2.63 46.04 -0.17
N THR A 16 2.69 44.89 0.47
CA THR A 16 2.27 43.59 -0.10
C THR A 16 0.76 43.64 -0.30
N ARG A 17 0.33 43.65 -1.56
CA ARG A 17 -1.07 43.36 -1.88
C ARG A 17 -1.44 42.02 -1.32
N LEU A 18 -2.48 41.97 -0.48
CA LEU A 18 -3.15 40.77 -0.05
C LEU A 18 -3.69 40.04 -1.30
N VAL A 19 -2.96 39.06 -1.76
CA VAL A 19 -3.52 37.99 -2.57
C VAL A 19 -4.20 37.07 -1.54
N ARG A 20 -5.52 37.04 -1.57
CA ARG A 20 -6.29 36.02 -0.85
C ARG A 20 -5.86 34.65 -1.38
N SER A 21 -4.90 34.06 -0.72
CA SER A 21 -4.67 32.63 -0.85
C SER A 21 -5.87 31.93 -0.21
N ALA A 22 -6.70 31.37 -1.06
CA ALA A 22 -7.59 30.31 -0.63
C ALA A 22 -6.72 29.27 0.06
N SER A 23 -6.92 29.08 1.35
CA SER A 23 -6.32 28.00 2.11
C SER A 23 -6.85 26.70 1.51
N VAL A 24 -6.13 26.17 0.57
CA VAL A 24 -6.25 24.76 0.21
C VAL A 24 -5.69 24.03 1.41
N LEU A 25 -6.58 23.60 2.29
CA LEU A 25 -6.27 22.54 3.23
C LEU A 25 -5.76 21.38 2.39
N GLY A 26 -4.45 21.27 2.34
CA GLY A 26 -3.79 20.16 1.68
C GLY A 26 -4.15 18.88 2.41
N LEU A 27 -5.10 18.16 1.86
CA LEU A 27 -5.08 16.72 2.00
C LEU A 27 -3.74 16.28 1.43
N ILE A 28 -2.81 15.93 2.30
CA ILE A 28 -1.66 15.13 1.92
C ILE A 28 -2.21 13.70 1.75
N ALA A 29 -3.02 13.55 0.70
CA ALA A 29 -3.20 12.26 0.07
C ALA A 29 -1.92 11.98 -0.68
N ALA A 30 -1.54 10.74 -0.73
CA ALA A 30 -0.38 10.21 -1.43
C ALA A 30 -0.15 10.89 -2.80
N PRO A 31 1.06 10.90 -3.34
CA PRO A 31 1.47 11.61 -4.55
C PRO A 31 0.68 11.26 -5.82
N PHE A 32 -0.29 10.37 -5.73
CA PHE A 32 -1.30 10.16 -6.76
C PHE A 32 -2.16 11.38 -7.06
N VAL A 33 -2.18 12.41 -6.19
CA VAL A 33 -2.99 13.63 -6.38
C VAL A 33 -2.17 14.79 -6.93
N ALA A 34 -0.85 14.76 -6.88
CA ALA A 34 -0.02 15.91 -7.30
C ALA A 34 0.09 16.10 -8.82
N TRP A 35 -0.42 15.20 -9.65
CA TRP A 35 -0.37 15.30 -11.12
C TRP A 35 -1.60 15.92 -11.77
N MET A 36 -2.56 16.45 -10.99
CA MET A 36 -3.82 16.97 -11.51
C MET A 36 -3.95 18.49 -11.57
N PHE A 37 -2.88 19.25 -11.53
CA PHE A 37 -3.00 20.71 -11.64
C PHE A 37 -2.42 21.27 -12.94
N VAL A 38 -2.85 20.73 -14.09
CA VAL A 38 -2.89 21.45 -15.36
C VAL A 38 -4.27 21.23 -15.99
N GLY A 39 -5.18 22.08 -15.61
CA GLY A 39 -6.22 22.64 -16.45
C GLY A 39 -7.24 21.73 -17.11
N VAL A 40 -7.89 20.78 -16.38
CA VAL A 40 -9.26 20.32 -16.70
C VAL A 40 -9.98 20.04 -15.38
N PRO A 41 -11.21 20.51 -15.14
CA PRO A 41 -11.97 20.09 -13.97
C PRO A 41 -12.54 18.70 -14.22
N VAL A 42 -11.70 17.68 -14.09
CA VAL A 42 -12.17 16.32 -13.88
C VAL A 42 -12.21 16.16 -12.38
N SER A 43 -13.40 15.97 -11.82
CA SER A 43 -13.55 15.54 -10.45
C SER A 43 -12.75 14.23 -10.32
N ALA A 44 -11.62 14.27 -9.65
CA ALA A 44 -10.83 13.09 -9.39
C ALA A 44 -11.64 12.17 -8.48
N GLU A 45 -12.24 11.15 -9.06
CA GLU A 45 -12.89 10.10 -8.31
C GLU A 45 -11.77 9.27 -7.64
N SER A 46 -11.69 9.34 -6.31
CA SER A 46 -10.80 8.47 -5.56
C SER A 46 -11.50 7.15 -5.28
N PHE A 47 -10.91 6.05 -5.71
CA PHE A 47 -11.41 4.71 -5.48
C PHE A 47 -10.78 4.14 -4.21
N ILE A 48 -11.62 3.65 -3.30
CA ILE A 48 -11.19 2.96 -2.08
C ILE A 48 -11.77 1.55 -2.14
N TRP A 49 -10.90 0.54 -2.02
CA TRP A 49 -11.36 -0.85 -1.89
C TRP A 49 -10.56 -1.54 -0.80
N VAL A 50 -11.13 -2.62 -0.28
CA VAL A 50 -10.49 -3.48 0.70
C VAL A 50 -10.22 -4.80 0.01
N ASP A 51 -8.98 -5.27 0.05
CA ASP A 51 -8.62 -6.58 -0.49
C ASP A 51 -9.07 -7.72 0.43
N ASP A 52 -8.88 -8.95 -0.01
CA ASP A 52 -9.29 -10.14 0.74
C ASP A 52 -8.55 -10.30 2.08
N ALA A 53 -7.41 -9.64 2.25
CA ALA A 53 -6.69 -9.55 3.51
C ALA A 53 -7.27 -8.50 4.47
N GLY A 54 -8.31 -7.74 4.05
CA GLY A 54 -8.89 -6.64 4.80
C GLY A 54 -8.06 -5.35 4.72
N MET A 55 -7.10 -5.26 3.79
CA MET A 55 -6.30 -4.06 3.58
C MET A 55 -7.09 -3.06 2.72
N THR A 56 -7.12 -1.81 3.16
CA THR A 56 -7.79 -0.74 2.42
C THR A 56 -6.83 -0.14 1.41
N HIS A 57 -7.17 -0.22 0.15
CA HIS A 57 -6.47 0.43 -0.96
C HIS A 57 -7.17 1.73 -1.35
N LEU A 58 -6.38 2.72 -1.77
CA LEU A 58 -6.87 4.00 -2.27
C LEU A 58 -6.16 4.31 -3.59
N THR A 59 -6.92 4.65 -4.62
CA THR A 59 -6.39 5.14 -5.90
C THR A 59 -7.32 6.16 -6.53
N ASP A 60 -6.77 7.07 -7.31
CA ASP A 60 -7.50 8.00 -8.18
C ASP A 60 -7.51 7.52 -9.64
N ASP A 61 -6.81 6.43 -9.94
CA ASP A 61 -6.77 5.82 -11.26
C ASP A 61 -7.76 4.64 -11.33
N PRO A 62 -8.88 4.76 -12.07
CA PRO A 62 -9.84 3.67 -12.22
C PRO A 62 -9.24 2.41 -12.85
N LYS A 63 -8.11 2.52 -13.58
CA LYS A 63 -7.42 1.36 -14.14
C LYS A 63 -6.65 0.55 -13.09
N ARG A 64 -6.45 1.09 -11.91
CA ARG A 64 -5.83 0.42 -10.76
C ARG A 64 -6.83 -0.27 -9.87
N VAL A 65 -8.10 0.03 -10.05
CA VAL A 65 -9.16 -0.69 -9.36
C VAL A 65 -9.35 -2.03 -10.06
N PRO A 66 -9.29 -3.16 -9.35
CA PRO A 66 -9.60 -4.46 -9.96
C PRO A 66 -10.91 -4.41 -10.73
N THR A 67 -10.98 -5.06 -11.89
CA THR A 67 -12.16 -4.99 -12.77
C THR A 67 -13.43 -5.42 -12.03
N GLU A 68 -13.30 -6.38 -11.14
CA GLU A 68 -14.34 -6.86 -10.23
C GLU A 68 -14.86 -5.76 -9.31
N GLN A 69 -14.00 -4.81 -8.96
CA GLN A 69 -14.29 -3.68 -8.07
C GLN A 69 -14.86 -2.46 -8.80
N LEU A 70 -14.62 -2.34 -10.11
CA LEU A 70 -15.23 -1.32 -10.97
C LEU A 70 -16.63 -1.71 -11.44
N ASN A 71 -16.90 -3.02 -11.51
CA ASN A 71 -18.17 -3.52 -11.98
C ASN A 71 -19.10 -3.81 -10.78
N PRO A 72 -20.21 -3.08 -10.62
CA PRO A 72 -21.13 -3.29 -9.50
C PRO A 72 -21.80 -4.68 -9.48
N LYS A 73 -21.58 -5.52 -10.49
CA LYS A 73 -22.07 -6.91 -10.52
C LYS A 73 -21.12 -7.93 -9.89
N SER A 74 -19.83 -7.59 -9.77
CA SER A 74 -18.81 -8.41 -9.08
C SER A 74 -18.40 -7.77 -7.77
N ASP A 75 -19.35 -7.29 -7.03
CA ASP A 75 -19.17 -6.53 -5.81
C ASP A 75 -18.73 -7.44 -4.66
N GLU A 76 -17.90 -6.91 -3.77
CA GLU A 76 -17.48 -7.55 -2.50
C GLU A 76 -18.71 -8.02 -1.70
N VAL A 77 -19.83 -7.28 -1.78
CA VAL A 77 -21.12 -7.70 -1.21
C VAL A 77 -21.62 -8.99 -1.86
N ASP A 78 -21.46 -9.15 -3.16
CA ASP A 78 -21.88 -10.36 -3.87
C ASP A 78 -20.89 -11.51 -3.64
N ALA A 79 -19.61 -11.25 -3.44
CA ALA A 79 -18.61 -12.22 -3.01
C ALA A 79 -18.87 -12.68 -1.57
N LEU A 80 -19.13 -11.77 -0.65
CA LEU A 80 -19.63 -12.06 0.68
C LEU A 80 -20.90 -12.92 0.62
N ARG A 81 -21.83 -12.58 -0.24
CA ARG A 81 -23.09 -13.30 -0.42
C ARG A 81 -22.92 -14.65 -1.08
N GLY A 82 -21.99 -14.78 -2.03
CA GLY A 82 -21.66 -16.07 -2.65
C GLY A 82 -21.21 -17.10 -1.62
N LEU A 83 -20.39 -16.67 -0.66
CA LEU A 83 -19.98 -17.48 0.49
C LEU A 83 -21.14 -17.78 1.48
N TRP A 84 -22.19 -16.97 1.46
CA TRP A 84 -23.37 -17.11 2.33
C TRP A 84 -24.55 -17.83 1.67
N ARG A 85 -24.53 -17.99 0.36
CA ARG A 85 -25.69 -18.45 -0.41
C ARG A 85 -26.28 -19.74 0.12
N ASP A 86 -25.44 -20.67 0.50
CA ASP A 86 -25.88 -21.98 0.97
C ASP A 86 -26.42 -21.94 2.42
N SER A 87 -25.97 -20.96 3.21
CA SER A 87 -26.42 -20.81 4.59
C SER A 87 -27.68 -19.97 4.73
N ILE A 88 -27.86 -18.98 3.85
CA ILE A 88 -29.09 -18.18 3.83
C ILE A 88 -30.25 -18.98 3.23
N LEU A 89 -30.01 -19.83 2.24
CA LEU A 89 -31.03 -20.73 1.70
C LEU A 89 -31.47 -21.79 2.71
N GLY A 90 -30.55 -22.24 3.59
CA GLY A 90 -30.91 -23.09 4.74
C GLY A 90 -31.64 -22.34 5.87
N ALA A 91 -31.44 -21.03 5.99
CA ALA A 91 -32.07 -20.18 7.01
C ALA A 91 -33.34 -19.46 6.53
N THR A 92 -33.65 -19.46 5.23
CA THR A 92 -34.85 -18.83 4.65
C THR A 92 -36.15 -19.59 4.93
N THR A 93 -36.09 -20.70 5.63
CA THR A 93 -37.28 -21.27 6.28
C THR A 93 -37.75 -20.48 7.50
N SER A 94 -36.98 -19.47 7.94
CA SER A 94 -37.37 -18.53 8.99
C SER A 94 -37.17 -17.07 8.52
N THR A 95 -37.90 -16.67 7.48
CA THR A 95 -38.16 -15.23 7.22
C THR A 95 -38.80 -14.66 8.51
N PRO A 96 -38.20 -13.60 9.12
CA PRO A 96 -38.85 -12.97 10.25
C PRO A 96 -40.26 -12.58 9.83
N PRO A 97 -41.31 -12.84 10.62
CA PRO A 97 -42.64 -12.42 10.27
C PRO A 97 -42.61 -10.89 10.06
N GLY A 98 -42.87 -10.45 8.80
CA GLY A 98 -42.96 -9.05 8.41
C GLY A 98 -41.94 -8.48 7.45
N ALA A 99 -40.84 -9.18 7.10
CA ALA A 99 -39.93 -8.70 6.06
C ALA A 99 -40.38 -9.21 4.67
N SER A 100 -40.88 -8.34 3.81
CA SER A 100 -41.16 -8.69 2.41
C SER A 100 -39.83 -8.88 1.65
N GLY A 101 -39.76 -9.81 0.69
CA GLY A 101 -38.58 -10.00 -0.17
C GLY A 101 -38.11 -8.69 -0.81
N SER A 102 -39.03 -7.75 -1.04
CA SER A 102 -38.75 -6.41 -1.58
C SER A 102 -37.86 -5.52 -0.65
N ASP A 103 -38.00 -5.66 0.68
CA ASP A 103 -37.26 -4.84 1.63
C ASP A 103 -35.81 -5.32 1.75
N VAL A 104 -35.59 -6.64 1.70
CA VAL A 104 -34.23 -7.22 1.67
C VAL A 104 -33.50 -6.81 0.39
N ASP A 105 -34.17 -6.92 -0.77
CA ASP A 105 -33.58 -6.53 -2.05
C ASP A 105 -33.30 -5.03 -2.12
N ARG A 106 -34.15 -4.20 -1.53
CA ARG A 106 -33.90 -2.77 -1.41
C ARG A 106 -32.70 -2.48 -0.48
N ALA A 107 -32.63 -3.16 0.65
CA ALA A 107 -31.51 -3.05 1.58
C ALA A 107 -30.19 -3.43 0.90
N MET A 108 -30.18 -4.50 0.10
CA MET A 108 -29.00 -4.94 -0.65
C MET A 108 -28.57 -3.94 -1.73
N ARG A 109 -29.51 -3.36 -2.47
CA ARG A 109 -29.17 -2.30 -3.44
C ARG A 109 -28.56 -1.09 -2.76
N LEU A 110 -29.11 -0.66 -1.63
CA LEU A 110 -28.57 0.46 -0.85
C LEU A 110 -27.19 0.12 -0.28
N LEU A 111 -26.97 -1.13 0.17
CA LEU A 111 -25.69 -1.59 0.67
C LEU A 111 -24.61 -1.51 -0.44
N ARG A 112 -24.89 -2.00 -1.65
CA ARG A 112 -23.99 -1.87 -2.80
C ARG A 112 -23.68 -0.41 -3.11
N GLY A 113 -24.68 0.46 -3.10
CA GLY A 113 -24.47 1.90 -3.28
C GLY A 113 -23.56 2.51 -2.21
N ALA A 114 -23.73 2.10 -0.95
CA ALA A 114 -22.89 2.57 0.15
C ALA A 114 -21.43 2.10 0.02
N VAL A 115 -21.22 0.85 -0.42
CA VAL A 115 -19.88 0.31 -0.69
C VAL A 115 -19.21 1.07 -1.84
N ALA A 116 -19.96 1.37 -2.92
CA ALA A 116 -19.48 2.21 -4.00
C ALA A 116 -19.11 3.64 -3.53
N ASP A 117 -19.91 4.23 -2.62
CA ASP A 117 -19.60 5.52 -2.00
C ASP A 117 -18.33 5.45 -1.14
N MET A 118 -18.11 4.35 -0.41
CA MET A 118 -16.85 4.13 0.33
C MET A 118 -15.64 4.11 -0.60
N ARG A 119 -15.73 3.40 -1.72
CA ARG A 119 -14.67 3.32 -2.74
C ARG A 119 -14.33 4.69 -3.34
N ARG A 120 -15.32 5.58 -3.48
CA ARG A 120 -15.13 6.96 -3.92
C ARG A 120 -14.67 7.92 -2.82
N GLY A 121 -14.45 7.44 -1.60
CA GLY A 121 -14.09 8.29 -0.47
C GLY A 121 -15.26 9.09 0.14
N GLU A 122 -16.49 8.91 -0.36
CA GLU A 122 -17.70 9.58 0.15
C GLU A 122 -18.19 8.96 1.46
N THR A 123 -17.28 8.87 2.44
CA THR A 123 -17.50 8.13 3.70
C THR A 123 -18.69 8.62 4.52
N ALA A 124 -18.99 9.93 4.45
CA ALA A 124 -20.15 10.49 5.17
C ALA A 124 -21.47 9.98 4.62
N ARG A 125 -21.60 9.95 3.29
CA ARG A 125 -22.76 9.45 2.56
C ARG A 125 -22.92 7.95 2.72
N ALA A 126 -21.83 7.20 2.56
CA ALA A 126 -21.80 5.77 2.82
C ALA A 126 -22.32 5.43 4.22
N ALA A 127 -21.82 6.11 5.25
CA ALA A 127 -22.27 5.88 6.63
C ALA A 127 -23.76 6.21 6.85
N ALA A 128 -24.30 7.25 6.20
CA ALA A 128 -25.72 7.58 6.27
C ALA A 128 -26.58 6.48 5.64
N THR A 129 -26.15 6.00 4.47
CA THR A 129 -26.81 4.90 3.73
C THR A 129 -26.74 3.60 4.53
N LEU A 130 -25.57 3.22 5.06
CA LEU A 130 -25.43 2.01 5.88
C LEU A 130 -26.29 2.04 7.15
N ARG A 131 -26.39 3.20 7.81
CA ARG A 131 -27.32 3.34 8.95
C ARG A 131 -28.78 3.16 8.54
N SER A 132 -29.16 3.57 7.33
CA SER A 132 -30.51 3.33 6.80
C SER A 132 -30.72 1.84 6.50
N VAL A 133 -29.75 1.19 5.87
CA VAL A 133 -29.78 -0.27 5.64
C VAL A 133 -29.90 -1.03 6.96
N LYS A 134 -29.13 -0.65 7.99
CA LYS A 134 -29.22 -1.24 9.33
C LYS A 134 -30.62 -1.14 9.94
N ARG A 135 -31.32 -0.02 9.74
CA ARG A 135 -32.70 0.14 10.22
C ARG A 135 -33.70 -0.71 9.43
N MET A 136 -33.51 -0.81 8.12
CA MET A 136 -34.40 -1.59 7.24
C MET A 136 -34.22 -3.09 7.42
N SER A 137 -32.98 -3.54 7.53
CA SER A 137 -32.62 -4.94 7.64
C SER A 137 -31.57 -5.15 8.77
N PRO A 138 -32.00 -5.18 10.03
CA PRO A 138 -31.09 -5.24 11.19
C PRO A 138 -30.36 -6.59 11.35
N LYS A 139 -30.73 -7.60 10.55
CA LYS A 139 -30.08 -8.92 10.53
C LYS A 139 -29.16 -9.10 9.31
N LEU A 140 -28.98 -8.07 8.48
CA LEU A 140 -28.06 -8.10 7.36
C LEU A 140 -26.63 -7.88 7.88
N ALA A 141 -25.87 -8.96 7.99
CA ALA A 141 -24.55 -8.95 8.66
C ALA A 141 -23.54 -8.06 7.96
N GLU A 142 -23.52 -8.07 6.62
CA GLU A 142 -22.62 -7.27 5.79
C GLU A 142 -22.66 -5.78 6.14
N THR A 143 -23.84 -5.29 6.51
CA THR A 143 -24.01 -3.89 6.95
C THR A 143 -23.11 -3.55 8.14
N TYR A 144 -22.95 -4.48 9.05
CA TYR A 144 -22.15 -4.27 10.25
C TYR A 144 -20.65 -4.36 9.96
N TRP A 145 -20.24 -5.20 9.02
CA TRP A 145 -18.87 -5.23 8.51
C TRP A 145 -18.44 -3.85 7.97
N TYR A 146 -19.20 -3.31 7.03
CA TYR A 146 -18.88 -2.00 6.44
C TYR A 146 -19.01 -0.83 7.41
N LEU A 147 -19.94 -0.89 8.37
CA LEU A 147 -20.00 0.10 9.44
C LEU A 147 -18.75 0.01 10.35
N ALA A 148 -18.23 -1.18 10.60
CA ALA A 148 -16.99 -1.36 11.38
C ALA A 148 -15.79 -0.74 10.67
N LEU A 149 -15.62 -0.99 9.38
CA LEU A 149 -14.56 -0.39 8.57
C LEU A 149 -14.62 1.14 8.59
N LEU A 150 -15.80 1.73 8.41
CA LEU A 150 -15.98 3.18 8.46
C LEU A 150 -15.73 3.76 9.86
N ASP A 151 -16.13 3.05 10.91
CA ASP A 151 -15.90 3.48 12.29
C ASP A 151 -14.41 3.44 12.63
N ARG A 152 -13.68 2.39 12.20
CA ARG A 152 -12.22 2.32 12.31
C ARG A 152 -11.55 3.49 11.59
N GLN A 153 -11.89 3.72 10.32
CA GLN A 153 -11.34 4.81 9.52
C GLN A 153 -11.53 6.18 10.18
N ARG A 154 -12.61 6.35 10.93
CA ARG A 154 -12.93 7.58 11.70
C ARG A 154 -12.34 7.59 13.11
N GLY A 155 -11.61 6.56 13.50
CA GLY A 155 -11.07 6.42 14.86
C GLY A 155 -12.11 6.13 15.93
N ARG A 156 -13.29 5.67 15.56
CA ARG A 156 -14.36 5.30 16.49
C ARG A 156 -14.29 3.83 16.86
N TYR A 157 -13.24 3.45 17.57
CA TYR A 157 -12.93 2.06 17.88
C TYR A 157 -14.03 1.31 18.61
N ASP A 158 -14.72 1.95 19.58
CA ASP A 158 -15.86 1.34 20.27
C ASP A 158 -17.02 1.01 19.33
N GLY A 159 -17.27 1.89 18.36
CA GLY A 159 -18.26 1.67 17.31
C GLY A 159 -17.86 0.51 16.38
N ALA A 160 -16.59 0.49 15.98
CA ALA A 160 -16.03 -0.56 15.14
C ALA A 160 -16.13 -1.93 15.84
N HIS A 161 -15.65 -2.05 17.07
CA HIS A 161 -15.78 -3.27 17.89
C HIS A 161 -17.22 -3.77 17.99
N LYS A 162 -18.16 -2.85 18.33
CA LYS A 162 -19.57 -3.20 18.44
C LYS A 162 -20.14 -3.75 17.13
N ASN A 163 -19.75 -3.14 16.02
CA ASN A 163 -20.22 -3.57 14.71
C ASN A 163 -19.57 -4.89 14.28
N VAL A 164 -18.25 -5.09 14.48
CA VAL A 164 -17.59 -6.38 14.18
C VAL A 164 -18.20 -7.53 14.99
N ARG A 165 -18.40 -7.35 16.28
CA ARG A 165 -19.02 -8.40 17.12
C ARG A 165 -20.44 -8.71 16.66
N ARG A 166 -21.19 -7.69 16.26
CA ARG A 166 -22.53 -7.91 15.70
C ARG A 166 -22.48 -8.65 14.36
N PHE A 167 -21.47 -8.36 13.52
CA PHE A 167 -21.22 -9.15 12.32
C PHE A 167 -20.95 -10.62 12.66
N ILE A 168 -20.03 -10.89 13.59
CA ILE A 168 -19.66 -12.27 14.02
C ILE A 168 -20.88 -13.05 14.52
N GLU A 169 -21.77 -12.39 15.32
CA GLU A 169 -23.00 -13.00 15.82
C GLU A 169 -23.98 -13.36 14.69
N LEU A 170 -24.12 -12.47 13.68
CA LEU A 170 -25.04 -12.68 12.57
C LEU A 170 -24.52 -13.62 11.51
N ALA A 171 -23.19 -13.67 11.35
CA ALA A 171 -22.52 -14.55 10.42
C ALA A 171 -22.64 -16.02 10.81
N GLY A 172 -22.70 -16.32 12.09
CA GLY A 172 -22.76 -17.71 12.58
C GLY A 172 -21.55 -18.55 12.15
N ASP A 173 -21.73 -19.88 12.18
CA ASP A 173 -20.66 -20.82 11.79
C ASP A 173 -20.58 -21.07 10.29
N SER A 174 -21.59 -20.64 9.54
CA SER A 174 -21.69 -20.86 8.10
C SER A 174 -20.70 -20.04 7.26
N LEU A 175 -20.02 -19.05 7.87
CA LEU A 175 -19.03 -18.17 7.23
C LEU A 175 -17.69 -18.27 7.94
N SER A 176 -17.16 -19.46 8.06
CA SER A 176 -15.92 -19.70 8.82
C SER A 176 -14.78 -18.75 8.44
N ASN A 177 -14.53 -18.55 7.15
CA ASN A 177 -13.44 -17.65 6.67
C ASN A 177 -13.67 -16.20 7.06
N TRP A 178 -14.89 -15.68 6.85
CA TRP A 178 -15.24 -14.30 7.21
C TRP A 178 -15.32 -14.10 8.71
N ARG A 179 -15.78 -15.09 9.43
CA ARG A 179 -15.79 -15.06 10.90
C ARG A 179 -14.38 -15.01 11.47
N GLU A 180 -13.46 -15.81 10.93
CA GLU A 180 -12.05 -15.78 11.33
C GLU A 180 -11.42 -14.41 11.05
N LYS A 181 -11.66 -13.85 9.84
CA LYS A 181 -11.22 -12.53 9.46
C LYS A 181 -11.76 -11.45 10.41
N ALA A 182 -13.05 -11.54 10.76
CA ALA A 182 -13.68 -10.61 11.68
C ALA A 182 -13.14 -10.73 13.12
N LEU A 183 -12.81 -11.94 13.57
CA LEU A 183 -12.17 -12.13 14.88
C LEU A 183 -10.76 -11.52 14.92
N ARG A 184 -9.97 -11.70 13.86
CA ARG A 184 -8.66 -11.04 13.74
C ARG A 184 -8.82 -9.51 13.75
N PHE A 185 -9.76 -8.99 12.97
CA PHE A 185 -10.03 -7.56 12.91
C PHE A 185 -10.50 -6.99 14.26
N ASP A 186 -11.35 -7.71 15.03
CA ASP A 186 -11.75 -7.28 16.39
C ASP A 186 -10.54 -7.20 17.34
N ALA A 187 -9.59 -8.13 17.24
CA ALA A 187 -8.34 -8.10 18.01
C ALA A 187 -7.47 -6.90 17.60
N GLU A 188 -7.27 -6.67 16.30
CA GLU A 188 -6.51 -5.53 15.76
C GLU A 188 -7.09 -4.19 16.20
N LEU A 189 -8.41 -4.03 16.20
CA LEU A 189 -9.07 -2.82 16.71
C LEU A 189 -8.73 -2.54 18.16
N GLY A 190 -8.60 -3.59 18.99
CA GLY A 190 -8.17 -3.46 20.38
C GLY A 190 -6.73 -2.99 20.51
N ASP A 191 -5.85 -3.50 19.67
CA ASP A 191 -4.45 -3.08 19.62
C ASP A 191 -4.29 -1.65 19.12
N GLU A 192 -5.00 -1.27 18.05
CA GLU A 192 -5.02 0.10 17.55
C GLU A 192 -5.53 1.09 18.58
N ARG A 193 -6.60 0.74 19.28
CA ARG A 193 -7.14 1.57 20.36
C ARG A 193 -6.09 1.79 21.45
N ARG A 194 -5.39 0.73 21.90
CA ARG A 194 -4.33 0.87 22.90
C ARG A 194 -3.21 1.80 22.43
N LEU A 195 -2.85 1.73 21.15
CA LEU A 195 -1.86 2.64 20.56
C LEU A 195 -2.34 4.10 20.58
N VAL A 196 -3.60 4.35 20.21
CA VAL A 196 -4.19 5.70 20.26
C VAL A 196 -4.23 6.21 21.71
N ASP A 197 -4.76 5.40 22.63
CA ASP A 197 -4.87 5.76 24.05
C ASP A 197 -3.49 6.06 24.66
N SER A 198 -2.44 5.36 24.22
CA SER A 198 -1.07 5.62 24.68
C SER A 198 -0.53 7.00 24.31
N ARG A 199 -1.16 7.69 23.36
CA ARG A 199 -0.73 9.01 22.88
C ARG A 199 -1.61 10.17 23.32
N ILE A 200 -2.77 9.91 23.93
CA ILE A 200 -3.74 10.99 24.27
C ILE A 200 -3.10 12.14 25.06
N ASP A 201 -2.19 11.82 25.97
CA ASP A 201 -1.54 12.81 26.84
C ASP A 201 -0.16 13.29 26.34
N ARG A 202 0.30 12.82 25.16
CA ARG A 202 1.66 13.12 24.65
C ARG A 202 1.73 14.37 23.78
N GLY A 203 0.59 14.96 23.45
CA GLY A 203 0.51 16.14 22.59
C GLY A 203 0.79 15.84 21.11
N PRO A 204 0.99 16.87 20.28
CA PRO A 204 1.20 16.71 18.85
C PRO A 204 2.48 15.93 18.55
N LEU A 205 2.50 15.24 17.40
CA LEU A 205 3.69 14.54 16.88
C LEU A 205 4.87 15.51 16.78
N LYS A 206 6.01 15.10 17.30
CA LYS A 206 7.27 15.83 17.23
C LYS A 206 8.31 14.98 16.55
N PHE A 207 9.09 15.61 15.68
CA PHE A 207 10.14 14.95 14.92
C PHE A 207 11.47 15.65 15.14
N ASP A 208 12.48 14.88 15.47
CA ASP A 208 13.86 15.30 15.42
C ASP A 208 14.32 15.21 13.96
N ARG A 209 15.08 16.23 13.52
CA ARG A 209 15.50 16.34 12.13
C ARG A 209 17.00 16.27 12.01
N VAL A 210 17.46 15.38 11.12
CA VAL A 210 18.87 15.25 10.78
C VAL A 210 18.98 15.32 9.24
N THR A 211 19.87 16.19 8.75
CA THR A 211 20.12 16.34 7.32
C THR A 211 21.57 15.97 7.02
N THR A 212 21.75 15.10 6.04
CA THR A 212 23.01 14.73 5.44
C THR A 212 23.04 15.18 3.96
N PRO A 213 24.15 15.06 3.25
CA PRO A 213 24.15 15.31 1.81
C PRO A 213 23.14 14.47 1.01
N ASN A 214 22.83 13.24 1.49
CA ASN A 214 22.02 12.28 0.78
C ASN A 214 20.60 12.10 1.36
N PHE A 215 20.35 12.49 2.62
CA PHE A 215 19.10 12.22 3.32
C PHE A 215 18.62 13.39 4.18
N ARG A 216 17.30 13.55 4.24
CA ARG A 216 16.57 14.38 5.20
C ARG A 216 15.76 13.46 6.09
N LEU A 217 16.28 13.10 7.23
CA LEU A 217 15.65 12.22 8.20
C LEU A 217 14.79 13.02 9.16
N GLU A 218 13.51 12.66 9.27
CA GLU A 218 12.58 13.06 10.33
C GLU A 218 12.31 11.83 11.19
N LEU A 219 12.70 11.89 12.46
CA LEU A 219 12.56 10.79 13.42
C LEU A 219 11.58 11.19 14.50
N ASP A 220 10.54 10.39 14.74
CA ASP A 220 9.64 10.57 15.87
C ASP A 220 10.46 10.70 17.16
N SER A 221 10.32 11.84 17.85
CA SER A 221 11.11 12.15 19.05
C SER A 221 10.94 11.14 20.18
N GLU A 222 9.88 10.32 20.14
CA GLU A 222 9.75 9.21 21.09
C GLU A 222 10.76 8.09 20.83
N LEU A 223 11.13 7.84 19.56
CA LEU A 223 12.14 6.83 19.22
C LEU A 223 13.53 7.29 19.65
N SER A 224 13.89 8.56 19.42
CA SER A 224 15.19 9.10 19.85
C SER A 224 15.35 9.14 21.39
N GLY A 225 14.25 9.16 22.13
CA GLY A 225 14.25 9.04 23.57
C GLY A 225 14.65 7.67 24.12
N PHE A 226 14.48 6.61 23.33
CA PHE A 226 14.84 5.24 23.70
C PHE A 226 16.29 4.89 23.36
N ASP A 227 16.83 5.47 22.29
CA ASP A 227 18.17 5.16 21.79
C ASP A 227 18.83 6.43 21.25
N ARG A 228 19.92 6.87 21.89
CA ARG A 228 20.62 8.10 21.51
C ARG A 228 21.29 8.00 20.14
N ASP A 229 21.64 6.78 19.73
CA ASP A 229 22.31 6.51 18.45
C ASP A 229 21.33 6.12 17.34
N TYR A 230 20.01 6.23 17.61
CA TYR A 230 18.97 5.82 16.70
C TYR A 230 19.14 6.47 15.32
N ALA A 231 19.20 7.78 15.27
CA ALA A 231 19.31 8.53 14.01
C ALA A 231 20.59 8.17 13.24
N SER A 232 21.73 8.04 13.94
CA SER A 232 23.00 7.68 13.32
C SER A 232 23.01 6.26 12.77
N THR A 233 22.37 5.32 13.46
CA THR A 233 22.22 3.94 13.01
C THR A 233 21.33 3.85 11.78
N VAL A 234 20.21 4.56 11.78
CA VAL A 234 19.31 4.61 10.62
C VAL A 234 19.98 5.26 9.42
N LEU A 235 20.67 6.36 9.61
CA LEU A 235 21.42 7.02 8.52
C LEU A 235 22.47 6.10 7.93
N ARG A 236 23.18 5.32 8.75
CA ARG A 236 24.11 4.31 8.26
C ARG A 236 23.40 3.25 7.40
N PHE A 237 22.25 2.74 7.82
CA PHE A 237 21.46 1.80 7.01
C PHE A 237 21.01 2.41 5.68
N LEU A 238 20.63 3.68 5.68
CA LEU A 238 20.22 4.40 4.46
C LEU A 238 21.41 4.64 3.52
N GLU A 239 22.58 4.98 4.03
CA GLU A 239 23.80 5.12 3.20
C GLU A 239 24.22 3.77 2.61
N GLU A 240 24.14 2.68 3.39
CA GLU A 240 24.37 1.32 2.89
C GLU A 240 23.37 0.97 1.77
N ALA A 241 22.07 1.26 1.97
CA ALA A 241 21.04 1.04 0.95
C ALA A 241 21.34 1.87 -0.31
N ARG A 242 21.70 3.14 -0.14
CA ARG A 242 22.05 4.02 -1.25
C ARG A 242 23.21 3.45 -2.09
N ASP A 243 24.29 3.05 -1.43
CA ASP A 243 25.48 2.56 -2.11
C ASP A 243 25.20 1.24 -2.85
N ASP A 244 24.51 0.30 -2.20
CA ASP A 244 24.19 -1.01 -2.79
C ASP A 244 23.17 -0.88 -3.93
N VAL A 245 22.05 -0.21 -3.70
CA VAL A 245 20.99 -0.06 -4.70
C VAL A 245 21.51 0.71 -5.91
N SER A 246 22.22 1.84 -5.68
CA SER A 246 22.81 2.62 -6.76
C SER A 246 23.81 1.79 -7.59
N THR A 247 24.59 0.93 -6.94
CA THR A 247 25.51 0.02 -7.62
C THR A 247 24.74 -1.02 -8.45
N GLN A 248 23.65 -1.58 -7.96
CA GLN A 248 22.92 -2.62 -8.69
C GLN A 248 22.05 -2.05 -9.82
N VAL A 249 21.41 -0.93 -9.56
CA VAL A 249 20.49 -0.29 -10.53
C VAL A 249 21.24 0.59 -11.53
N GLY A 250 22.41 1.08 -11.15
CA GLY A 250 23.24 1.97 -11.99
C GLY A 250 22.81 3.44 -11.94
N VAL A 251 22.08 3.81 -10.90
CA VAL A 251 21.55 5.16 -10.72
C VAL A 251 21.84 5.67 -9.31
N THR A 252 22.30 6.92 -9.23
CA THR A 252 22.51 7.62 -7.95
C THR A 252 21.64 8.86 -7.92
N PRO A 253 20.78 9.05 -6.91
CA PRO A 253 19.98 10.25 -6.75
C PRO A 253 20.86 11.50 -6.61
N LEU A 254 20.42 12.60 -7.19
CA LEU A 254 21.11 13.89 -7.11
C LEU A 254 20.63 14.72 -5.92
N GLU A 255 19.41 14.53 -5.47
CA GLU A 255 18.80 15.28 -4.39
C GLU A 255 18.68 14.42 -3.11
N PRO A 256 18.81 15.05 -1.93
CA PRO A 256 18.62 14.34 -0.67
C PRO A 256 17.21 13.78 -0.54
N LEU A 257 17.11 12.47 -0.29
CA LEU A 257 15.82 11.78 -0.12
C LEU A 257 15.24 12.03 1.28
N GLY A 258 13.94 12.33 1.33
CA GLY A 258 13.20 12.47 2.58
C GLY A 258 12.85 11.10 3.18
N VAL A 259 13.10 10.93 4.47
CA VAL A 259 12.77 9.70 5.22
C VAL A 259 12.08 10.09 6.53
N VAL A 260 10.94 9.49 6.82
CA VAL A 260 10.18 9.74 8.04
C VAL A 260 9.99 8.44 8.80
N LEU A 261 10.50 8.39 10.01
CA LEU A 261 10.39 7.24 10.90
C LEU A 261 9.44 7.54 12.04
N TYR A 262 8.50 6.65 12.23
CA TYR A 262 7.45 6.77 13.23
C TYR A 262 7.53 5.63 14.24
N GLY A 263 7.27 5.91 15.50
CA GLY A 263 6.74 4.91 16.40
C GLY A 263 5.37 4.42 15.91
N LYS A 264 4.98 3.19 16.25
CA LYS A 264 3.74 2.57 15.75
C LYS A 264 2.49 3.40 16.04
N ALA A 265 2.41 4.01 17.22
CA ALA A 265 1.31 4.89 17.60
C ALA A 265 1.30 6.19 16.79
N ALA A 266 2.47 6.78 16.54
CA ALA A 266 2.60 7.99 15.73
C ALA A 266 2.25 7.72 14.26
N TYR A 267 2.64 6.55 13.72
CA TYR A 267 2.25 6.14 12.37
C TYR A 267 0.73 6.00 12.24
N LEU A 268 0.08 5.34 13.20
CA LEU A 268 -1.38 5.22 13.23
C LEU A 268 -2.05 6.60 13.26
N GLU A 269 -1.54 7.54 14.06
CA GLU A 269 -2.07 8.90 14.14
C GLU A 269 -1.92 9.65 12.81
N ALA A 270 -0.74 9.60 12.19
CA ALA A 270 -0.44 10.28 10.94
C ALA A 270 -1.13 9.64 9.72
N HIS A 271 -1.23 8.32 9.71
CA HIS A 271 -1.61 7.53 8.53
C HIS A 271 -2.70 6.49 8.83
N ARG A 272 -3.71 6.86 9.62
CA ARG A 272 -4.77 5.93 10.06
C ARG A 272 -5.44 5.18 8.92
N HIS A 273 -5.62 5.84 7.79
CA HIS A 273 -6.22 5.26 6.59
C HIS A 273 -5.34 4.21 5.90
N ARG A 274 -4.02 4.26 6.13
CA ARG A 274 -3.02 3.30 5.62
C ARG A 274 -2.52 2.33 6.69
N PHE A 275 -2.87 2.58 7.96
CA PHE A 275 -2.36 1.77 9.03
C PHE A 275 -2.94 0.37 8.99
N SER A 276 -2.06 -0.62 9.06
CA SER A 276 -2.35 -1.99 9.48
C SER A 276 -1.17 -2.50 10.31
N PHE A 277 -1.38 -3.54 11.08
CA PHE A 277 -0.26 -4.15 11.82
C PHE A 277 0.77 -4.82 10.91
N GLN A 278 0.41 -5.07 9.66
CA GLN A 278 1.28 -5.66 8.63
C GLN A 278 2.01 -4.60 7.80
N THR A 279 1.44 -3.42 7.65
CA THR A 279 2.07 -2.33 6.90
C THR A 279 3.21 -1.73 7.73
N VAL A 280 4.43 -1.84 7.24
CA VAL A 280 5.63 -1.36 7.91
C VAL A 280 6.29 -0.18 7.21
N GLY A 281 6.00 0.06 5.92
CA GLY A 281 6.53 1.19 5.17
C GLY A 281 5.74 1.49 3.90
N PHE A 282 6.01 2.66 3.32
CA PHE A 282 5.57 3.05 1.98
C PHE A 282 6.38 4.24 1.47
N PHE A 283 6.39 4.43 0.16
CA PHE A 283 6.99 5.58 -0.51
C PHE A 283 5.93 6.47 -1.16
N ASP A 284 5.98 7.78 -0.90
CA ASP A 284 5.09 8.78 -1.52
C ASP A 284 5.81 10.06 -1.98
N GLY A 285 7.07 9.94 -2.32
CA GLY A 285 8.02 11.04 -2.53
C GLY A 285 8.95 11.21 -1.33
N ARG A 286 8.59 10.59 -0.20
CA ARG A 286 9.44 10.34 0.97
C ARG A 286 9.23 8.89 1.40
N ILE A 287 10.22 8.31 2.02
CA ILE A 287 10.09 7.00 2.67
C ILE A 287 9.41 7.20 4.03
N HIS A 288 8.32 6.49 4.26
CA HIS A 288 7.61 6.47 5.55
C HIS A 288 7.70 5.07 6.13
N VAL A 289 8.25 4.92 7.32
CA VAL A 289 8.46 3.62 7.96
C VAL A 289 8.00 3.65 9.41
N THR A 290 7.29 2.58 9.82
CA THR A 290 7.10 2.30 11.24
C THR A 290 8.34 1.63 11.79
N SER A 291 8.81 2.08 12.94
CA SER A 291 10.03 1.58 13.53
C SER A 291 9.82 1.09 14.97
N PRO A 292 10.53 0.04 15.39
CA PRO A 292 10.57 -0.38 16.78
C PRO A 292 11.39 0.61 17.62
N ALA A 293 11.39 0.43 18.93
CA ALA A 293 12.14 1.27 19.87
C ALA A 293 13.67 1.30 19.62
N HIS A 294 14.21 0.28 18.96
CA HIS A 294 15.60 0.19 18.55
C HIS A 294 15.70 -0.19 17.07
N PRO A 295 16.67 0.36 16.30
CA PRO A 295 16.92 -0.06 14.92
C PRO A 295 17.29 -1.55 14.86
N THR A 296 16.69 -2.28 13.92
CA THR A 296 16.88 -3.73 13.75
C THR A 296 17.36 -4.06 12.34
N GLU A 297 17.90 -5.26 12.16
CA GLU A 297 18.24 -5.76 10.82
C GLU A 297 17.00 -5.89 9.91
N SER A 298 15.84 -6.19 10.47
CA SER A 298 14.59 -6.18 9.70
C SER A 298 14.24 -4.77 9.20
N MET A 299 14.45 -3.75 10.03
CA MET A 299 14.30 -2.36 9.62
C MET A 299 15.34 -1.97 8.56
N ARG A 300 16.61 -2.40 8.73
CA ARG A 300 17.65 -2.20 7.71
C ARG A 300 17.20 -2.74 6.37
N SER A 301 16.74 -3.99 6.33
CA SER A 301 16.25 -4.63 5.11
C SER A 301 15.05 -3.90 4.49
N LEU A 302 14.11 -3.45 5.31
CA LEU A 302 12.97 -2.65 4.86
C LEU A 302 13.42 -1.31 4.25
N LEU A 303 14.45 -0.66 4.80
CA LEU A 303 14.98 0.58 4.22
C LEU A 303 15.61 0.34 2.84
N PHE A 304 16.23 -0.81 2.59
CA PHE A 304 16.69 -1.20 1.25
C PHE A 304 15.50 -1.34 0.29
N HIS A 305 14.43 -1.97 0.73
CA HIS A 305 13.19 -2.12 -0.05
C HIS A 305 12.59 -0.76 -0.43
N GLU A 306 12.30 0.07 0.54
CA GLU A 306 11.68 1.39 0.33
C GLU A 306 12.59 2.36 -0.45
N TYR A 307 13.90 2.29 -0.22
CA TYR A 307 14.86 3.07 -0.99
C TYR A 307 14.86 2.67 -2.47
N THR A 308 14.69 1.39 -2.77
CA THR A 308 14.59 0.90 -4.14
C THR A 308 13.37 1.45 -4.85
N HIS A 309 12.22 1.52 -4.18
CA HIS A 309 11.02 2.19 -4.72
C HIS A 309 11.26 3.67 -5.03
N ALA A 310 12.00 4.36 -4.16
CA ALA A 310 12.36 5.75 -4.40
C ALA A 310 13.20 5.93 -5.68
N ILE A 311 14.24 5.11 -5.86
CA ILE A 311 15.08 5.11 -7.07
C ILE A 311 14.26 4.75 -8.31
N PHE A 312 13.47 3.68 -8.23
CA PHE A 312 12.62 3.25 -9.35
C PHE A 312 11.71 4.40 -9.80
N ARG A 313 11.02 5.03 -8.86
CA ARG A 313 10.10 6.12 -9.16
C ARG A 313 10.79 7.37 -9.69
N GLU A 314 11.96 7.73 -9.16
CA GLU A 314 12.77 8.84 -9.66
C GLU A 314 13.13 8.64 -11.13
N GLN A 315 13.49 7.41 -11.50
CA GLN A 315 13.91 7.08 -12.86
C GLN A 315 12.75 6.91 -13.84
N THR A 316 11.65 6.30 -13.40
CA THR A 316 10.53 5.94 -14.27
C THR A 316 9.37 6.94 -14.22
N GLY A 317 9.36 7.86 -13.26
CA GLY A 317 8.26 8.78 -13.04
C GLY A 317 7.01 8.14 -12.42
N GLY A 318 7.06 6.85 -12.06
CA GLY A 318 5.92 6.12 -11.52
C GLY A 318 6.31 4.82 -10.82
N ASP A 319 5.32 3.97 -10.60
CA ASP A 319 5.47 2.67 -9.94
C ASP A 319 5.31 1.47 -10.90
N ARG A 320 5.25 1.73 -12.22
CA ARG A 320 4.99 0.69 -13.23
C ARG A 320 6.19 0.47 -14.15
N PRO A 321 6.35 -0.77 -14.64
CA PRO A 321 5.53 -1.94 -14.36
C PRO A 321 5.69 -2.41 -12.92
N TYR A 322 4.58 -2.73 -12.24
CA TYR A 322 4.55 -2.98 -10.81
C TYR A 322 5.41 -4.19 -10.41
N TRP A 323 5.36 -5.27 -11.20
CA TRP A 323 6.21 -6.44 -10.96
C TRP A 323 7.71 -6.11 -10.97
N LEU A 324 8.15 -5.19 -11.83
CA LEU A 324 9.57 -4.80 -11.90
C LEU A 324 9.95 -3.95 -10.68
N ASN A 325 9.07 -3.03 -10.27
CA ASN A 325 9.27 -2.20 -9.09
C ASN A 325 9.36 -3.04 -7.82
N GLU A 326 8.39 -3.94 -7.59
CA GLU A 326 8.39 -4.84 -6.44
C GLU A 326 9.52 -5.87 -6.51
N GLY A 327 9.77 -6.42 -7.69
CA GLY A 327 10.86 -7.39 -7.89
C GLY A 327 12.24 -6.82 -7.59
N LEU A 328 12.51 -5.57 -7.98
CA LEU A 328 13.74 -4.86 -7.64
C LEU A 328 13.82 -4.60 -6.12
N ALA A 329 12.75 -4.11 -5.51
CA ALA A 329 12.71 -3.80 -4.10
C ALA A 329 12.93 -5.04 -3.22
N GLU A 330 12.19 -6.12 -3.49
CA GLU A 330 12.35 -7.39 -2.80
C GLU A 330 13.74 -8.00 -3.03
N ARG A 331 14.30 -7.86 -4.25
CA ARG A 331 15.65 -8.32 -4.57
C ARG A 331 16.71 -7.59 -3.73
N MET A 332 16.58 -6.27 -3.55
CA MET A 332 17.49 -5.49 -2.73
C MET A 332 17.30 -5.79 -1.24
N GLU A 333 16.08 -6.00 -0.78
CA GLU A 333 15.81 -6.45 0.57
C GLU A 333 16.49 -7.78 0.89
N ARG A 334 16.40 -8.77 -0.01
CA ARG A 334 17.08 -10.07 0.13
C ARG A 334 18.60 -9.92 0.12
N ARG A 335 19.14 -9.10 -0.77
CA ARG A 335 20.59 -8.79 -0.80
C ARG A 335 21.10 -8.20 0.50
N SER A 336 20.36 -7.29 1.11
CA SER A 336 20.74 -6.69 2.40
C SER A 336 20.96 -7.72 3.51
N ARG A 337 20.31 -8.89 3.38
CA ARG A 337 20.43 -10.05 4.29
C ARG A 337 21.41 -11.11 3.78
N ASN A 338 22.14 -10.86 2.71
CA ASN A 338 22.99 -11.84 2.01
C ASN A 338 22.22 -13.09 1.56
N LEU A 339 20.95 -12.92 1.18
CA LEU A 339 20.13 -13.99 0.65
C LEU A 339 20.16 -14.01 -0.89
N GLU A 340 19.99 -15.20 -1.45
CA GLU A 340 19.77 -15.37 -2.89
C GLU A 340 18.44 -14.75 -3.32
N ALA A 341 18.25 -14.58 -4.64
CA ALA A 341 16.98 -14.10 -5.18
C ALA A 341 15.80 -15.01 -4.78
N SER A 342 16.03 -16.30 -4.76
CA SER A 342 15.05 -17.28 -4.30
C SER A 342 15.75 -18.47 -3.65
N THR A 343 15.15 -19.03 -2.62
CA THR A 343 15.59 -20.27 -1.99
C THR A 343 15.22 -21.48 -2.87
N ARG A 344 15.87 -22.62 -2.63
CA ARG A 344 15.50 -23.86 -3.30
C ARG A 344 14.02 -24.21 -3.12
N SER A 345 13.47 -24.04 -1.94
CA SER A 345 12.06 -24.30 -1.64
C SER A 345 11.12 -23.41 -2.45
N GLU A 346 11.44 -22.12 -2.57
CA GLU A 346 10.68 -21.18 -3.37
C GLU A 346 10.73 -21.54 -4.86
N ARG A 347 11.89 -21.92 -5.38
CA ARG A 347 12.03 -22.37 -6.78
C ARG A 347 11.24 -23.65 -7.09
N ILE A 348 11.20 -24.60 -6.14
CA ILE A 348 10.33 -25.79 -6.25
C ILE A 348 8.85 -25.36 -6.26
N SER A 349 8.45 -24.41 -5.43
CA SER A 349 7.09 -23.88 -5.43
C SER A 349 6.73 -23.25 -6.78
N LEU A 350 7.62 -22.42 -7.33
CA LEU A 350 7.43 -21.81 -8.65
C LEU A 350 7.34 -22.87 -9.76
N ARG A 351 8.20 -23.88 -9.73
CA ARG A 351 8.11 -25.00 -10.66
C ARG A 351 6.75 -25.69 -10.62
N ASN A 352 6.26 -26.01 -9.41
CA ASN A 352 4.95 -26.64 -9.25
C ASN A 352 3.83 -25.77 -9.84
N ARG A 353 3.93 -24.43 -9.72
CA ARG A 353 2.99 -23.51 -10.33
C ARG A 353 3.06 -23.52 -11.86
N ILE A 354 4.25 -23.62 -12.44
CA ILE A 354 4.44 -23.75 -13.90
C ILE A 354 3.81 -25.07 -14.38
N GLU A 355 4.11 -26.19 -13.73
CA GLU A 355 3.58 -27.51 -14.09
C GLU A 355 2.05 -27.62 -13.92
N ALA A 356 1.47 -26.87 -12.98
CA ALA A 356 0.04 -26.83 -12.73
C ALA A 356 -0.71 -25.74 -13.56
N ASP A 357 -0.01 -25.03 -14.45
CA ASP A 357 -0.56 -23.91 -15.24
C ASP A 357 -1.18 -22.81 -14.36
N THR A 358 -0.57 -22.55 -13.20
CA THR A 358 -0.99 -21.53 -12.24
C THR A 358 0.03 -20.39 -12.09
N TRP A 359 1.04 -20.35 -12.96
CA TRP A 359 1.96 -19.22 -13.09
C TRP A 359 1.20 -17.95 -13.46
N ILE A 360 1.54 -16.83 -12.83
CA ILE A 360 0.87 -15.55 -13.10
C ILE A 360 1.70 -14.76 -14.12
N PRO A 361 1.22 -14.56 -15.36
CA PRO A 361 1.98 -13.83 -16.36
C PRO A 361 2.37 -12.43 -15.86
N LEU A 362 3.64 -12.05 -16.00
CA LEU A 362 4.16 -10.74 -15.59
C LEU A 362 3.34 -9.57 -16.15
N ARG A 363 2.80 -9.73 -17.35
CA ARG A 363 1.93 -8.75 -18.00
C ARG A 363 0.62 -8.54 -17.22
N ARG A 364 0.09 -9.60 -16.60
CA ARG A 364 -1.12 -9.53 -15.77
C ARG A 364 -0.89 -8.73 -14.49
N ILE A 365 0.29 -8.85 -13.90
CA ILE A 365 0.67 -8.17 -12.65
C ILE A 365 1.46 -6.87 -12.87
N ALA A 366 1.64 -6.44 -14.13
CA ALA A 366 2.29 -5.17 -14.45
C ALA A 366 1.52 -3.93 -13.94
N PRO A 367 0.18 -3.90 -13.92
CA PRO A 367 -0.56 -2.77 -13.35
C PRO A 367 -0.52 -2.74 -11.82
N SER A 368 -0.66 -3.88 -11.14
CA SER A 368 -0.77 -3.99 -9.67
C SER A 368 -0.90 -5.46 -9.27
N PHE A 369 -0.61 -5.78 -7.99
CA PHE A 369 -0.94 -7.06 -7.34
C PHE A 369 -2.31 -7.03 -6.64
N SER A 370 -3.00 -5.89 -6.69
CA SER A 370 -4.35 -5.76 -6.12
C SER A 370 -5.32 -6.76 -6.78
N GLY A 371 -6.18 -7.36 -5.98
CA GLY A 371 -7.15 -8.35 -6.45
C GLY A 371 -6.62 -9.77 -6.61
N LEU A 372 -5.35 -10.03 -6.29
CA LEU A 372 -4.82 -11.38 -6.13
C LEU A 372 -5.23 -11.94 -4.76
N SER A 373 -5.41 -13.27 -4.68
CA SER A 373 -5.49 -13.95 -3.40
C SER A 373 -4.17 -13.79 -2.61
N ASP A 374 -4.17 -14.01 -1.30
CA ASP A 374 -2.93 -13.96 -0.49
C ASP A 374 -1.86 -14.94 -1.01
N GLU A 375 -2.29 -16.09 -1.51
CA GLU A 375 -1.39 -17.08 -2.10
C GLU A 375 -0.82 -16.58 -3.42
N ASP A 376 -1.66 -16.07 -4.31
CA ASP A 376 -1.23 -15.52 -5.60
C ASP A 376 -0.39 -14.25 -5.44
N ALA A 377 -0.70 -13.41 -4.44
CA ALA A 377 0.12 -12.24 -4.14
C ALA A 377 1.55 -12.66 -3.74
N ARG A 378 1.69 -13.63 -2.84
CA ARG A 378 3.01 -14.20 -2.49
C ARG A 378 3.74 -14.78 -3.70
N ALA A 379 3.01 -15.48 -4.58
CA ALA A 379 3.57 -15.99 -5.83
C ALA A 379 4.01 -14.86 -6.74
N ALA A 380 3.19 -13.82 -6.93
CA ALA A 380 3.50 -12.66 -7.76
C ALA A 380 4.77 -11.92 -7.29
N TYR A 381 4.95 -11.74 -5.97
CA TYR A 381 6.20 -11.21 -5.41
C TYR A 381 7.39 -12.10 -5.78
N LEU A 382 7.27 -13.41 -5.62
CA LEU A 382 8.36 -14.34 -5.89
C LEU A 382 8.66 -14.44 -7.40
N GLU A 383 7.65 -14.47 -8.27
CA GLU A 383 7.78 -14.42 -9.72
C GLU A 383 8.48 -13.13 -10.16
N SER A 384 8.13 -12.00 -9.55
CA SER A 384 8.77 -10.70 -9.80
C SER A 384 10.26 -10.70 -9.41
N VAL A 385 10.60 -11.29 -8.27
CA VAL A 385 12.00 -11.41 -7.81
C VAL A 385 12.83 -12.23 -8.77
N VAL A 386 12.34 -13.39 -9.20
CA VAL A 386 13.11 -14.26 -10.11
C VAL A 386 13.23 -13.66 -11.51
N ALA A 387 12.20 -12.94 -11.98
CA ALA A 387 12.27 -12.20 -13.24
C ALA A 387 13.30 -11.06 -13.16
N THR A 388 13.34 -10.34 -12.06
CA THR A 388 14.34 -9.29 -11.84
C THR A 388 15.74 -9.86 -11.71
N ALA A 389 15.90 -11.00 -11.04
CA ALA A 389 17.19 -11.69 -10.94
C ALA A 389 17.66 -12.19 -12.33
N TYR A 390 16.75 -12.62 -13.19
CA TYR A 390 17.07 -12.97 -14.58
C TYR A 390 17.60 -11.75 -15.34
N ILE A 391 16.93 -10.59 -15.24
CA ILE A 391 17.41 -9.33 -15.83
C ILE A 391 18.80 -8.99 -15.30
N GLU A 392 19.01 -9.08 -13.99
CA GLU A 392 20.29 -8.80 -13.34
C GLU A 392 21.43 -9.69 -13.89
N ALA A 393 21.15 -10.99 -14.10
CA ALA A 393 22.12 -11.95 -14.61
C ALA A 393 22.49 -11.75 -16.09
N HIS A 394 21.56 -11.19 -16.91
CA HIS A 394 21.72 -11.06 -18.35
C HIS A 394 21.98 -9.62 -18.82
N THR A 395 22.14 -8.67 -17.88
CA THR A 395 22.37 -7.27 -18.22
C THR A 395 23.50 -6.69 -17.39
N THR A 396 24.18 -5.70 -17.97
CA THR A 396 25.08 -4.84 -17.25
C THR A 396 24.31 -3.81 -16.43
N GLN A 397 24.96 -3.23 -15.43
CA GLN A 397 24.46 -2.10 -14.66
C GLN A 397 23.97 -0.95 -15.57
N GLN A 398 24.74 -0.60 -16.60
CA GLN A 398 24.39 0.46 -17.54
C GLN A 398 23.13 0.15 -18.34
N GLN A 399 22.93 -1.11 -18.74
CA GLN A 399 21.71 -1.54 -19.44
C GLN A 399 20.49 -1.41 -18.52
N ARG A 400 20.61 -1.81 -17.25
CA ARG A 400 19.53 -1.65 -16.26
C ARG A 400 19.18 -0.18 -16.03
N ALA A 401 20.19 0.69 -15.84
CA ALA A 401 19.97 2.13 -15.72
C ALA A 401 19.26 2.71 -16.95
N ASN A 402 19.72 2.34 -18.14
CA ASN A 402 19.09 2.79 -19.39
C ASN A 402 17.64 2.28 -19.50
N MET A 403 17.37 1.04 -19.11
CA MET A 403 16.01 0.46 -19.14
C MET A 403 15.05 1.31 -18.28
N LEU A 404 15.40 1.64 -17.04
CA LEU A 404 14.56 2.45 -16.19
C LEU A 404 14.39 3.87 -16.74
N LYS A 405 15.46 4.47 -17.25
CA LYS A 405 15.43 5.79 -17.89
C LYS A 405 14.48 5.79 -19.09
N ARG A 406 14.51 4.77 -19.96
CA ARG A 406 13.63 4.66 -21.13
C ARG A 406 12.17 4.58 -20.71
N ILE A 407 11.84 3.85 -19.64
CA ILE A 407 10.49 3.85 -19.07
C ILE A 407 10.09 5.28 -18.65
N GLY A 408 10.98 6.01 -17.98
CA GLY A 408 10.75 7.40 -17.57
C GLY A 408 10.58 8.39 -18.73
N GLU A 409 11.22 8.12 -19.84
CA GLU A 409 11.06 8.87 -21.11
C GLU A 409 9.74 8.59 -21.84
N GLY A 410 8.93 7.64 -21.30
CA GLY A 410 7.61 7.30 -21.84
C GLY A 410 7.59 6.13 -22.81
N PHE A 411 8.71 5.40 -22.96
CA PHE A 411 8.72 4.14 -23.71
C PHE A 411 7.95 3.06 -22.94
N SER A 412 7.36 2.13 -23.67
CA SER A 412 6.71 0.99 -23.01
C SER A 412 7.73 0.14 -22.27
N ALA A 413 7.28 -0.57 -21.23
CA ALA A 413 8.14 -1.51 -20.51
C ALA A 413 8.72 -2.58 -21.45
N ASP A 414 7.93 -3.06 -22.43
CA ASP A 414 8.39 -4.03 -23.45
C ASP A 414 9.54 -3.49 -24.30
N GLN A 415 9.45 -2.23 -24.74
CA GLN A 415 10.52 -1.60 -25.51
C GLN A 415 11.80 -1.45 -24.71
N ALA A 416 11.67 -0.92 -23.47
CA ALA A 416 12.81 -0.71 -22.59
C ALA A 416 13.48 -2.04 -22.19
N LEU A 417 12.68 -3.07 -21.92
CA LEU A 417 13.16 -4.41 -21.61
C LEU A 417 13.85 -5.05 -22.81
N HIS A 418 13.26 -4.92 -24.01
CA HIS A 418 13.84 -5.45 -25.22
C HIS A 418 15.20 -4.81 -25.58
N GLU A 419 15.33 -3.50 -25.39
CA GLU A 419 16.63 -2.80 -25.57
C GLU A 419 17.70 -3.31 -24.59
N ALA A 420 17.31 -3.70 -23.39
CA ALA A 420 18.25 -4.14 -22.35
C ALA A 420 18.61 -5.64 -22.45
N THR A 421 17.63 -6.49 -22.76
CA THR A 421 17.75 -7.96 -22.66
C THR A 421 17.56 -8.69 -23.98
N GLY A 422 17.02 -8.05 -25.01
CA GLY A 422 16.56 -8.70 -26.24
C GLY A 422 15.18 -9.35 -26.13
N LEU A 423 14.53 -9.29 -24.97
CA LEU A 423 13.22 -9.90 -24.68
C LEU A 423 12.18 -8.83 -24.38
N ASP A 424 10.94 -9.04 -24.77
CA ASP A 424 9.79 -8.32 -24.21
C ASP A 424 9.29 -9.01 -22.92
N THR A 425 8.21 -8.51 -22.32
CA THR A 425 7.67 -9.06 -21.06
C THR A 425 7.28 -10.53 -21.19
N ASP A 426 6.66 -10.95 -22.29
CA ASP A 426 6.24 -12.33 -22.49
C ASP A 426 7.47 -13.24 -22.77
N GLY A 427 8.46 -12.75 -23.49
CA GLY A 427 9.73 -13.44 -23.72
C GLY A 427 10.53 -13.62 -22.41
N LEU A 428 10.55 -12.60 -21.55
CA LEU A 428 11.16 -12.69 -20.22
C LEU A 428 10.44 -13.75 -19.37
N ASP A 429 9.11 -13.71 -19.37
CA ASP A 429 8.28 -14.66 -18.62
C ASP A 429 8.59 -16.11 -19.02
N ALA A 430 8.63 -16.37 -20.32
CA ALA A 430 8.98 -17.69 -20.86
C ALA A 430 10.42 -18.11 -20.50
N ALA A 431 11.39 -17.19 -20.58
CA ALA A 431 12.80 -17.47 -20.27
C ALA A 431 13.01 -17.80 -18.79
N VAL A 432 12.32 -17.09 -17.91
CA VAL A 432 12.35 -17.36 -16.46
C VAL A 432 11.75 -18.72 -16.13
N GLN A 433 10.58 -19.04 -16.69
CA GLN A 433 9.96 -20.35 -16.52
C GLN A 433 10.85 -21.49 -17.03
N GLN A 434 11.45 -21.31 -18.19
CA GLN A 434 12.39 -22.28 -18.76
C GLN A 434 13.59 -22.50 -17.84
N THR A 435 14.19 -21.44 -17.31
CA THR A 435 15.32 -21.51 -16.36
C THR A 435 14.95 -22.31 -15.11
N ILE A 436 13.76 -22.09 -14.55
CA ILE A 436 13.29 -22.81 -13.36
C ILE A 436 13.07 -24.30 -13.68
N LEU A 437 12.52 -24.64 -14.85
CA LEU A 437 12.29 -26.03 -15.26
C LEU A 437 13.61 -26.78 -15.52
N GLU A 438 14.61 -26.12 -16.11
CA GLU A 438 15.92 -26.70 -16.37
C GLU A 438 16.73 -26.96 -15.12
N GLU A 439 16.64 -26.10 -14.13
CA GLU A 439 17.32 -26.27 -12.83
C GLU A 439 16.81 -27.50 -12.07
N PHE A 440 15.55 -27.85 -12.24
CA PHE A 440 14.91 -29.01 -11.62
C PHE A 440 14.31 -29.92 -12.70
N PRO A 441 15.10 -30.65 -13.46
CA PRO A 441 14.56 -31.57 -14.43
C PRO A 441 13.62 -32.56 -13.77
N ALA A 442 12.53 -32.93 -14.45
CA ALA A 442 11.60 -33.93 -13.94
C ALA A 442 12.39 -35.17 -13.51
N MET A 443 12.24 -35.61 -12.30
CA MET A 443 12.78 -36.92 -11.93
C MET A 443 12.07 -37.90 -12.81
N GLY A 444 12.84 -38.55 -13.71
CA GLY A 444 12.31 -39.49 -14.68
C GLY A 444 11.42 -40.50 -13.98
N THR A 445 10.19 -40.61 -14.49
CA THR A 445 9.22 -41.66 -14.11
C THR A 445 9.75 -43.01 -14.52
#